data_41284da326d2d928fb55be9cdc78ea47
#
_entry.id   41284da326d2d928fb55be9cdc78ea47
#
_cell.length_a   1.000
_cell.length_b   1.000
_cell.length_c   1.000
_cell.angle_alpha   90.00
_cell.angle_beta   90.00
_cell.angle_gamma   90.00
#
_symmetry.space_group_name_H-M   'P 1'
#
loop_
_entity.id
_entity.type
_entity.pdbx_description
1 polymer ?
#
loop_
_entity_poly.entity_id
_entity_poly.type
_entity_poly.pdbx_seq_one_letter_code
_entity_poly.pdbx_strand_id
1 'polypeptide(L)'
;AFAPEITAKDVEKILGMPKFLREEYEVGGMTGVVTGLAWTEVGGDILYIESVLTPGKGKVSLTGNLGDVMKESATIAHEWTMAHYKELGIDPKLFETNDINIHVPEGAIPKDGPSAGITMVTSIVSSYTGRKVKERIAMTGETTLRGRVMPVGGVKEKILAAKRAGITELILSEENRKDIAEIKPEYIAGLTFHYVKTNEEVLQLALE
;
A
#
# COMPACT_ATOMS: atom_id res chain seq x y z
N ALA A 1 -45.59 -3.84 -11.84
CA ALA A 1 -45.52 -3.36 -10.46
C ALA A 1 -44.07 -3.45 -10.02
N PHE A 2 -43.48 -2.39 -9.50
CA PHE A 2 -42.16 -2.42 -8.91
C PHE A 2 -42.20 -3.14 -7.56
N ALA A 3 -41.18 -3.98 -7.29
CA ALA A 3 -41.02 -4.55 -5.96
C ALA A 3 -40.77 -3.42 -4.94
N PRO A 4 -41.37 -3.50 -3.73
CA PRO A 4 -41.20 -2.45 -2.72
C PRO A 4 -39.76 -2.34 -2.14
N GLU A 5 -38.95 -3.38 -2.33
CA GLU A 5 -37.53 -3.41 -1.95
C GLU A 5 -36.71 -3.87 -3.15
N ILE A 6 -35.61 -3.15 -3.41
CA ILE A 6 -34.61 -3.47 -4.43
C ILE A 6 -33.42 -4.09 -3.74
N THR A 7 -33.16 -5.36 -4.02
CA THR A 7 -32.00 -6.09 -3.50
C THR A 7 -30.76 -5.90 -4.42
N ALA A 8 -29.57 -6.25 -3.93
CA ALA A 8 -28.35 -6.24 -4.75
C ALA A 8 -28.49 -7.08 -6.03
N LYS A 9 -29.21 -8.23 -5.98
CA LYS A 9 -29.50 -9.05 -7.16
C LYS A 9 -30.44 -8.38 -8.18
N ASP A 10 -31.33 -7.53 -7.71
CA ASP A 10 -32.21 -6.78 -8.59
C ASP A 10 -31.43 -5.64 -9.28
N VAL A 11 -30.44 -5.05 -8.61
CA VAL A 11 -29.55 -4.07 -9.21
C VAL A 11 -28.79 -4.64 -10.40
N GLU A 12 -28.23 -5.85 -10.27
CA GLU A 12 -27.55 -6.54 -11.38
C GLU A 12 -28.51 -6.86 -12.54
N LYS A 13 -29.77 -7.27 -12.26
CA LYS A 13 -30.77 -7.53 -13.30
C LYS A 13 -31.17 -6.26 -14.04
N ILE A 14 -31.26 -5.12 -13.34
CA ILE A 14 -31.72 -3.85 -13.91
C ILE A 14 -30.61 -3.11 -14.63
N LEU A 15 -29.40 -3.09 -14.06
CA LEU A 15 -28.26 -2.31 -14.56
C LEU A 15 -27.24 -3.13 -15.34
N GLY A 16 -27.37 -4.47 -15.34
CA GLY A 16 -26.39 -5.40 -15.90
C GLY A 16 -25.20 -5.66 -14.96
N MET A 17 -24.22 -6.41 -15.45
CA MET A 17 -23.01 -6.72 -14.70
C MET A 17 -22.26 -5.44 -14.32
N PRO A 18 -21.61 -5.40 -13.14
CA PRO A 18 -20.76 -4.28 -12.74
C PRO A 18 -19.75 -3.95 -13.83
N LYS A 19 -19.63 -2.67 -14.20
CA LYS A 19 -18.66 -2.22 -15.22
C LYS A 19 -17.21 -2.35 -14.77
N PHE A 20 -17.00 -2.39 -13.47
CA PHE A 20 -15.71 -2.54 -12.83
C PHE A 20 -15.73 -3.80 -11.96
N LEU A 21 -15.02 -4.83 -12.40
CA LEU A 21 -14.71 -5.97 -11.56
C LEU A 21 -13.52 -5.54 -10.70
N ARG A 22 -13.60 -5.70 -9.39
CA ARG A 22 -12.41 -5.60 -8.54
C ARG A 22 -11.53 -6.79 -8.87
N GLU A 23 -10.31 -6.51 -9.29
CA GLU A 23 -9.27 -7.52 -9.23
C GLU A 23 -8.99 -7.78 -7.75
N GLU A 24 -9.54 -8.85 -7.22
CA GLU A 24 -9.14 -9.37 -5.93
C GLU A 24 -7.78 -10.04 -6.14
N TYR A 25 -6.69 -9.29 -5.91
CA TYR A 25 -5.45 -9.96 -5.54
C TYR A 25 -5.78 -10.77 -4.28
N GLU A 26 -5.38 -12.04 -4.24
CA GLU A 26 -5.35 -12.78 -2.98
C GLU A 26 -4.55 -11.94 -1.99
N VAL A 27 -5.25 -11.35 -1.01
CA VAL A 27 -4.75 -10.25 -0.19
C VAL A 27 -3.75 -10.80 0.82
N GLY A 28 -2.48 -10.84 0.45
CA GLY A 28 -1.39 -11.14 1.37
C GLY A 28 -0.67 -12.48 1.17
N GLY A 29 0.33 -12.73 2.01
CA GLY A 29 1.16 -13.94 1.97
C GLY A 29 2.16 -14.01 0.81
N MET A 30 2.31 -12.94 0.02
CA MET A 30 3.23 -12.87 -1.11
C MET A 30 4.45 -11.99 -0.77
N THR A 31 5.60 -12.40 -1.29
CA THR A 31 6.82 -11.58 -1.22
C THR A 31 6.74 -10.45 -2.24
N GLY A 32 7.07 -9.23 -1.80
CA GLY A 32 7.12 -8.05 -2.66
C GLY A 32 5.76 -7.41 -2.97
N VAL A 33 4.64 -8.00 -2.56
CA VAL A 33 3.29 -7.44 -2.82
C VAL A 33 2.72 -6.84 -1.56
N VAL A 34 2.40 -5.56 -1.58
CA VAL A 34 1.90 -4.79 -0.43
C VAL A 34 0.66 -4.00 -0.79
N THR A 35 -0.31 -3.99 0.09
CA THR A 35 -1.52 -3.18 -0.06
C THR A 35 -1.30 -1.79 0.55
N GLY A 36 -1.40 -0.77 -0.28
CA GLY A 36 -1.46 0.62 0.11
C GLY A 36 -2.88 1.19 0.01
N LEU A 37 -3.02 2.45 0.37
CA LEU A 37 -4.30 3.16 0.35
C LEU A 37 -4.18 4.47 -0.44
N ALA A 38 -5.11 4.66 -1.36
CA ALA A 38 -5.21 5.86 -2.19
C ALA A 38 -6.45 6.69 -1.83
N TRP A 39 -6.34 7.99 -2.05
CA TRP A 39 -7.47 8.91 -2.06
C TRP A 39 -7.73 9.38 -3.49
N THR A 40 -8.99 9.46 -3.87
CA THR A 40 -9.44 9.98 -5.16
C THR A 40 -10.59 10.94 -4.96
N GLU A 41 -10.94 11.74 -5.96
CA GLU A 41 -12.07 12.67 -5.91
C GLU A 41 -13.42 11.97 -5.66
N VAL A 42 -13.51 10.68 -5.94
CA VAL A 42 -14.73 9.86 -5.74
C VAL A 42 -14.68 8.98 -4.50
N GLY A 43 -13.66 9.13 -3.67
CA GLY A 43 -13.48 8.40 -2.41
C GLY A 43 -12.13 7.73 -2.27
N GLY A 44 -12.00 6.83 -1.30
CA GLY A 44 -10.80 6.04 -1.12
C GLY A 44 -10.78 4.76 -1.94
N ASP A 45 -9.59 4.29 -2.26
CA ASP A 45 -9.37 3.01 -2.92
C ASP A 45 -8.14 2.29 -2.36
N ILE A 46 -8.03 1.00 -2.66
CA ILE A 46 -6.81 0.23 -2.36
C ILE A 46 -5.84 0.34 -3.53
N LEU A 47 -4.56 0.25 -3.22
CA LEU A 47 -3.48 0.35 -4.17
C LEU A 47 -2.51 -0.79 -3.91
N TYR A 48 -2.25 -1.63 -4.91
CA TYR A 48 -1.22 -2.65 -4.80
C TYR A 48 0.13 -2.09 -5.27
N ILE A 49 1.18 -2.42 -4.54
CA ILE A 49 2.56 -2.19 -4.95
C ILE A 49 3.24 -3.53 -5.01
N GLU A 50 3.79 -3.85 -6.16
CA GLU A 50 4.52 -5.08 -6.43
C GLU A 50 5.97 -4.76 -6.69
N SER A 51 6.88 -5.52 -6.11
CA SER A 51 8.28 -5.44 -6.48
C SER A 51 8.87 -6.83 -6.70
N VAL A 52 9.83 -6.91 -7.62
CA VAL A 52 10.52 -8.14 -7.95
C VAL A 52 11.99 -7.85 -8.26
N LEU A 53 12.87 -8.74 -7.81
CA LEU A 53 14.28 -8.72 -8.18
C LEU A 53 14.50 -9.57 -9.42
N THR A 54 15.27 -9.05 -10.35
CA THR A 54 15.75 -9.76 -11.55
C THR A 54 17.26 -9.66 -11.65
N PRO A 55 17.96 -10.64 -12.22
CA PRO A 55 19.39 -10.49 -12.48
C PRO A 55 19.69 -9.22 -13.27
N GLY A 56 20.63 -8.41 -12.79
CA GLY A 56 20.88 -7.10 -13.39
C GLY A 56 22.15 -6.44 -12.86
N LYS A 57 22.13 -5.11 -12.80
CA LYS A 57 23.28 -4.27 -12.40
C LYS A 57 22.89 -3.14 -11.43
N GLY A 58 21.83 -3.34 -10.65
CA GLY A 58 21.35 -2.35 -9.67
C GLY A 58 20.40 -1.31 -10.25
N LYS A 59 19.75 -1.58 -11.39
CA LYS A 59 18.77 -0.65 -11.96
C LYS A 59 17.46 -0.67 -11.17
N VAL A 60 16.89 0.50 -10.92
CA VAL A 60 15.53 0.66 -10.40
C VAL A 60 14.59 0.99 -11.56
N SER A 61 13.56 0.20 -11.77
CA SER A 61 12.54 0.43 -12.80
C SER A 61 11.18 0.64 -12.15
N LEU A 62 10.48 1.69 -12.57
CA LEU A 62 9.17 2.08 -12.04
C LEU A 62 8.14 2.05 -13.16
N THR A 63 7.02 1.36 -12.95
CA THR A 63 5.93 1.23 -13.93
C THR A 63 4.57 1.40 -13.26
N GLY A 64 3.51 1.68 -14.02
CA GLY A 64 2.15 1.84 -13.50
C GLY A 64 1.58 3.25 -13.64
N ASN A 65 2.09 4.05 -14.59
CA ASN A 65 1.62 5.43 -14.85
C ASN A 65 1.77 6.33 -13.61
N LEU A 66 2.98 6.34 -13.05
CA LEU A 66 3.32 7.07 -11.83
C LEU A 66 3.71 8.51 -12.14
N GLY A 67 3.16 9.46 -11.40
CA GLY A 67 3.59 10.85 -11.39
C GLY A 67 4.95 11.04 -10.72
N ASP A 68 5.48 12.26 -10.79
CA ASP A 68 6.85 12.53 -10.36
C ASP A 68 7.04 12.42 -8.85
N VAL A 69 6.06 12.84 -8.06
CA VAL A 69 6.11 12.73 -6.58
C VAL A 69 6.16 11.26 -6.15
N MET A 70 5.37 10.41 -6.80
CA MET A 70 5.37 8.97 -6.49
C MET A 70 6.68 8.29 -6.91
N LYS A 71 7.31 8.71 -8.02
CA LYS A 71 8.64 8.25 -8.42
C LYS A 71 9.72 8.66 -7.45
N GLU A 72 9.68 9.91 -6.95
CA GLU A 72 10.57 10.37 -5.88
C GLU A 72 10.40 9.54 -4.61
N SER A 73 9.15 9.26 -4.22
CA SER A 73 8.85 8.41 -3.06
C SER A 73 9.45 7.01 -3.19
N ALA A 74 9.38 6.41 -4.39
CA ALA A 74 10.01 5.11 -4.66
C ALA A 74 11.54 5.18 -4.57
N THR A 75 12.13 6.26 -5.05
CA THR A 75 13.57 6.51 -4.95
C THR A 75 13.99 6.63 -3.49
N ILE A 76 13.30 7.44 -2.69
CA ILE A 76 13.54 7.60 -1.25
C ILE A 76 13.44 6.25 -0.53
N ALA A 77 12.44 5.45 -0.84
CA ALA A 77 12.25 4.12 -0.24
C ALA A 77 13.40 3.16 -0.56
N HIS A 78 13.88 3.16 -1.80
CA HIS A 78 15.03 2.35 -2.23
C HIS A 78 16.34 2.81 -1.57
N GLU A 79 16.62 4.11 -1.58
CA GLU A 79 17.82 4.70 -0.95
C GLU A 79 17.86 4.43 0.56
N TRP A 80 16.70 4.55 1.24
CA TRP A 80 16.60 4.19 2.64
C TRP A 80 16.92 2.71 2.88
N THR A 81 16.37 1.82 2.05
CA THR A 81 16.62 0.38 2.14
C THR A 81 18.11 0.06 1.94
N MET A 82 18.75 0.68 0.95
CA MET A 82 20.19 0.54 0.73
C MET A 82 21.02 1.04 1.92
N ALA A 83 20.66 2.19 2.50
CA ALA A 83 21.37 2.75 3.64
C ALA A 83 21.27 1.88 4.91
N HIS A 84 20.21 1.08 5.05
CA HIS A 84 19.94 0.25 6.23
C HIS A 84 20.10 -1.26 5.97
N TYR A 85 20.85 -1.63 4.94
CA TYR A 85 21.01 -3.04 4.53
C TYR A 85 21.46 -3.99 5.65
N LYS A 86 22.33 -3.51 6.55
CA LYS A 86 22.86 -4.31 7.67
C LYS A 86 21.78 -4.66 8.67
N GLU A 87 21.01 -3.66 9.10
CA GLU A 87 19.92 -3.79 10.05
C GLU A 87 18.78 -4.66 9.48
N LEU A 88 18.60 -4.58 8.15
CA LEU A 88 17.60 -5.36 7.41
C LEU A 88 18.06 -6.79 7.08
N GLY A 89 19.36 -7.10 7.28
CA GLY A 89 19.92 -8.39 6.94
C GLY A 89 20.02 -8.65 5.42
N ILE A 90 20.13 -7.59 4.62
CA ILE A 90 20.27 -7.68 3.16
C ILE A 90 21.75 -7.81 2.77
N ASP A 91 22.08 -8.76 1.90
CA ASP A 91 23.41 -8.82 1.29
C ASP A 91 23.59 -7.62 0.33
N PRO A 92 24.54 -6.72 0.58
CA PRO A 92 24.74 -5.54 -0.25
C PRO A 92 25.06 -5.86 -1.71
N LYS A 93 25.57 -7.05 -2.02
CA LYS A 93 25.82 -7.49 -3.39
C LYS A 93 24.52 -7.57 -4.21
N LEU A 94 23.39 -7.80 -3.57
CA LEU A 94 22.09 -7.83 -4.27
C LEU A 94 21.77 -6.50 -4.95
N PHE A 95 22.23 -5.38 -4.40
CA PHE A 95 22.02 -4.07 -5.03
C PHE A 95 22.88 -3.85 -6.28
N GLU A 96 23.92 -4.65 -6.47
CA GLU A 96 24.84 -4.55 -7.63
C GLU A 96 24.54 -5.63 -8.68
N THR A 97 23.99 -6.76 -8.27
CA THR A 97 23.77 -7.94 -9.13
C THR A 97 22.33 -8.15 -9.54
N ASN A 98 21.41 -7.37 -8.97
CA ASN A 98 19.99 -7.46 -9.29
C ASN A 98 19.42 -6.08 -9.62
N ASP A 99 18.55 -6.03 -10.62
CA ASP A 99 17.65 -4.92 -10.85
C ASP A 99 16.39 -5.11 -10.00
N ILE A 100 15.83 -4.02 -9.48
CA ILE A 100 14.52 -4.05 -8.84
C ILE A 100 13.48 -3.38 -9.72
N ASN A 101 12.38 -4.08 -9.98
CA ASN A 101 11.25 -3.59 -10.74
C ASN A 101 10.08 -3.37 -9.77
N ILE A 102 9.58 -2.14 -9.71
CA ILE A 102 8.44 -1.75 -8.88
C ILE A 102 7.29 -1.40 -9.82
N HIS A 103 6.18 -2.08 -9.65
CA HIS A 103 4.97 -1.90 -10.45
C HIS A 103 3.78 -1.54 -9.57
N VAL A 104 2.98 -0.60 -10.05
CA VAL A 104 1.70 -0.28 -9.42
C VAL A 104 0.61 -0.58 -10.45
N PRO A 105 -0.15 -1.67 -10.28
CA PRO A 105 -1.17 -2.12 -11.23
C PRO A 105 -2.21 -1.05 -11.58
N GLU A 106 -3.03 -1.36 -12.60
CA GLU A 106 -3.97 -0.45 -13.24
C GLU A 106 -3.27 0.73 -13.94
N GLY A 107 -2.34 0.41 -14.84
CA GLY A 107 -1.52 1.39 -15.55
C GLY A 107 -2.29 2.42 -16.39
N ALA A 108 -3.58 2.21 -16.69
CA ALA A 108 -4.45 3.18 -17.32
C ALA A 108 -4.82 4.36 -16.40
N ILE A 109 -4.76 4.17 -15.07
CA ILE A 109 -5.12 5.18 -14.09
C ILE A 109 -3.85 5.89 -13.63
N PRO A 110 -3.73 7.22 -13.81
CA PRO A 110 -2.62 7.99 -13.28
C PRO A 110 -2.60 7.95 -11.75
N LYS A 111 -1.42 7.74 -11.17
CA LYS A 111 -1.22 7.68 -9.72
C LYS A 111 -0.08 8.62 -9.34
N ASP A 112 -0.31 9.46 -8.33
CA ASP A 112 0.73 10.35 -7.82
C ASP A 112 0.57 10.61 -6.32
N GLY A 113 1.61 11.16 -5.71
CA GLY A 113 1.65 11.56 -4.31
C GLY A 113 2.61 10.73 -3.45
N PRO A 114 2.96 11.25 -2.25
CA PRO A 114 3.97 10.64 -1.39
C PRO A 114 3.42 9.59 -0.43
N SER A 115 2.10 9.43 -0.33
CA SER A 115 1.45 8.63 0.72
C SER A 115 1.65 7.12 0.62
N ALA A 116 2.25 6.64 -0.47
CA ALA A 116 2.64 5.25 -0.66
C ALA A 116 4.08 4.94 -0.20
N GLY A 117 4.77 5.89 0.44
CA GLY A 117 6.18 5.75 0.81
C GLY A 117 6.48 4.52 1.65
N ILE A 118 5.75 4.31 2.75
CA ILE A 118 5.95 3.13 3.62
C ILE A 118 5.53 1.83 2.93
N THR A 119 4.57 1.88 2.01
CA THR A 119 4.16 0.73 1.20
C THR A 119 5.29 0.31 0.27
N MET A 120 5.96 1.28 -0.36
CA MET A 120 7.12 1.04 -1.23
C MET A 120 8.31 0.49 -0.44
N VAL A 121 8.63 1.07 0.74
CA VAL A 121 9.67 0.52 1.63
C VAL A 121 9.40 -0.95 1.95
N THR A 122 8.18 -1.26 2.36
CA THR A 122 7.79 -2.63 2.72
C THR A 122 7.91 -3.59 1.54
N SER A 123 7.44 -3.20 0.36
CA SER A 123 7.54 -3.99 -0.86
C SER A 123 9.01 -4.27 -1.25
N ILE A 124 9.85 -3.24 -1.26
CA ILE A 124 11.26 -3.33 -1.61
C ILE A 124 12.00 -4.25 -0.62
N VAL A 125 11.85 -4.01 0.70
CA VAL A 125 12.50 -4.82 1.73
C VAL A 125 12.02 -6.26 1.69
N SER A 126 10.73 -6.50 1.48
CA SER A 126 10.17 -7.84 1.30
C SER A 126 10.86 -8.57 0.13
N SER A 127 11.04 -7.92 -1.01
CA SER A 127 11.72 -8.52 -2.17
C SER A 127 13.19 -8.83 -1.92
N TYR A 128 13.94 -7.92 -1.26
CA TYR A 128 15.36 -8.16 -0.97
C TYR A 128 15.59 -9.20 0.11
N THR A 129 14.67 -9.32 1.07
CA THR A 129 14.80 -10.28 2.20
C THR A 129 14.11 -11.62 1.97
N GLY A 130 13.22 -11.71 0.98
CA GLY A 130 12.36 -12.88 0.76
C GLY A 130 11.26 -13.06 1.82
N ARG A 131 11.10 -12.10 2.76
CA ARG A 131 10.08 -12.14 3.81
C ARG A 131 8.71 -11.83 3.21
N LYS A 132 7.71 -12.61 3.59
CA LYS A 132 6.34 -12.40 3.13
C LYS A 132 5.68 -11.23 3.83
N VAL A 133 4.78 -10.57 3.14
CA VAL A 133 3.91 -9.54 3.74
C VAL A 133 2.71 -10.23 4.38
N LYS A 134 2.34 -9.83 5.60
CA LYS A 134 1.17 -10.35 6.29
C LYS A 134 -0.12 -10.14 5.50
N GLU A 135 -1.03 -11.10 5.63
CA GLU A 135 -2.34 -11.00 5.01
C GLU A 135 -3.22 -9.93 5.67
N ARG A 136 -4.12 -9.35 4.91
CA ARG A 136 -5.15 -8.40 5.35
C ARG A 136 -4.61 -7.17 6.10
N ILE A 137 -3.35 -6.82 5.82
CA ILE A 137 -2.72 -5.58 6.30
C ILE A 137 -2.63 -4.57 5.15
N ALA A 138 -2.92 -3.32 5.43
CA ALA A 138 -2.70 -2.23 4.50
C ALA A 138 -2.04 -1.05 5.21
N MET A 139 -1.44 -0.16 4.45
CA MET A 139 -0.71 0.95 5.01
C MET A 139 -0.78 2.21 4.17
N THR A 140 -0.58 3.35 4.82
CA THR A 140 -0.39 4.64 4.16
C THR A 140 0.47 5.53 5.03
N GLY A 141 1.46 6.18 4.42
CA GLY A 141 2.40 7.06 5.10
C GLY A 141 3.47 7.53 4.12
N GLU A 142 3.87 8.77 4.24
CA GLU A 142 5.04 9.28 3.56
C GLU A 142 6.29 8.85 4.32
N THR A 143 7.37 8.51 3.61
CA THR A 143 8.66 8.19 4.22
C THR A 143 9.71 9.24 3.88
N THR A 144 10.66 9.46 4.79
CA THR A 144 11.81 10.31 4.58
C THR A 144 13.09 9.48 4.39
N LEU A 145 14.16 10.09 3.87
CA LEU A 145 15.49 9.45 3.79
C LEU A 145 16.05 9.00 5.16
N ARG A 146 15.50 9.51 6.25
CA ARG A 146 15.86 9.10 7.62
C ARG A 146 14.94 8.05 8.20
N GLY A 147 13.98 7.56 7.40
CA GLY A 147 13.03 6.52 7.81
C GLY A 147 11.89 7.01 8.72
N ARG A 148 11.70 8.33 8.86
CA ARG A 148 10.54 8.85 9.58
C ARG A 148 9.28 8.67 8.76
N VAL A 149 8.21 8.23 9.41
CA VAL A 149 6.87 8.11 8.81
C VAL A 149 6.07 9.37 9.06
N MET A 150 5.77 10.09 7.98
CA MET A 150 5.03 11.35 8.00
C MET A 150 3.53 11.12 7.81
N PRO A 151 2.68 12.02 8.38
CA PRO A 151 1.24 11.93 8.22
C PRO A 151 0.79 12.20 6.79
N VAL A 152 -0.38 11.68 6.45
CA VAL A 152 -0.99 11.81 5.11
C VAL A 152 -2.42 12.32 5.21
N GLY A 153 -2.95 12.83 4.10
CA GLY A 153 -4.34 13.25 3.97
C GLY A 153 -5.29 12.15 3.48
N GLY A 154 -6.59 12.45 3.45
CA GLY A 154 -7.63 11.55 2.95
C GLY A 154 -7.80 10.28 3.80
N VAL A 155 -7.48 10.37 5.11
CA VAL A 155 -7.43 9.20 6.00
C VAL A 155 -8.78 8.52 6.10
N LYS A 156 -9.86 9.26 6.27
CA LYS A 156 -11.21 8.69 6.40
C LYS A 156 -11.60 7.86 5.19
N GLU A 157 -11.41 8.39 4.00
CA GLU A 157 -11.75 7.71 2.74
C GLU A 157 -10.89 6.46 2.54
N LYS A 158 -9.60 6.55 2.85
CA LYS A 158 -8.64 5.42 2.81
C LYS A 158 -9.06 4.28 3.74
N ILE A 159 -9.43 4.60 4.99
CA ILE A 159 -9.86 3.61 5.98
C ILE A 159 -11.17 2.91 5.54
N LEU A 160 -12.13 3.67 5.02
CA LEU A 160 -13.37 3.10 4.52
C LEU A 160 -13.13 2.18 3.30
N ALA A 161 -12.18 2.52 2.43
CA ALA A 161 -11.77 1.67 1.32
C ALA A 161 -11.12 0.37 1.81
N ALA A 162 -10.20 0.46 2.75
CA ALA A 162 -9.55 -0.70 3.35
C ALA A 162 -10.58 -1.67 3.97
N LYS A 163 -11.53 -1.14 4.73
CA LYS A 163 -12.61 -1.94 5.32
C LYS A 163 -13.47 -2.65 4.26
N ARG A 164 -13.84 -1.94 3.18
CA ARG A 164 -14.58 -2.54 2.06
C ARG A 164 -13.80 -3.65 1.35
N ALA A 165 -12.48 -3.57 1.34
CA ALA A 165 -11.58 -4.56 0.74
C ALA A 165 -11.26 -5.74 1.67
N GLY A 166 -11.85 -5.81 2.88
CA GLY A 166 -11.63 -6.91 3.82
C GLY A 166 -10.29 -6.83 4.59
N ILE A 167 -9.62 -5.67 4.56
CA ILE A 167 -8.45 -5.39 5.39
C ILE A 167 -8.89 -5.31 6.84
N THR A 168 -8.09 -5.87 7.73
CA THR A 168 -8.36 -5.88 9.18
C THR A 168 -7.32 -5.13 10.00
N GLU A 169 -6.11 -4.95 9.46
CA GLU A 169 -5.01 -4.24 10.12
C GLU A 169 -4.51 -3.08 9.25
N LEU A 170 -4.24 -1.95 9.88
CA LEU A 170 -3.86 -0.72 9.21
C LEU A 170 -2.64 -0.09 9.89
N ILE A 171 -1.62 0.22 9.11
CA ILE A 171 -0.42 0.93 9.57
C ILE A 171 -0.47 2.37 9.08
N LEU A 172 -0.34 3.32 10.01
CA LEU A 172 -0.45 4.76 9.80
C LEU A 172 0.63 5.51 10.58
N SER A 173 0.94 6.73 10.16
CA SER A 173 1.73 7.63 10.99
C SER A 173 1.06 7.87 12.36
N GLU A 174 1.86 7.94 13.42
CA GLU A 174 1.39 8.33 14.77
C GLU A 174 0.63 9.67 14.73
N GLU A 175 1.03 10.58 13.87
CA GLU A 175 0.40 11.89 13.72
C GLU A 175 -1.01 11.82 13.08
N ASN A 176 -1.37 10.73 12.42
CA ASN A 176 -2.72 10.49 11.89
C ASN A 176 -3.70 9.90 12.94
N ARG A 177 -3.27 9.67 14.17
CA ARG A 177 -4.16 9.22 15.26
C ARG A 177 -5.35 10.15 15.47
N LYS A 178 -5.15 11.45 15.31
CA LYS A 178 -6.20 12.47 15.40
C LYS A 178 -7.29 12.28 14.34
N ASP A 179 -6.90 11.93 13.11
CA ASP A 179 -7.83 11.72 12.00
C ASP A 179 -8.72 10.50 12.24
N ILE A 180 -8.15 9.43 12.82
CA ILE A 180 -8.91 8.23 13.20
C ILE A 180 -9.91 8.54 14.33
N ALA A 181 -9.51 9.38 15.29
CA ALA A 181 -10.38 9.77 16.42
C ALA A 181 -11.64 10.53 15.98
N GLU A 182 -11.62 11.19 14.82
CA GLU A 182 -12.76 11.89 14.23
C GLU A 182 -13.75 10.95 13.49
N ILE A 183 -13.35 9.69 13.21
CA ILE A 183 -14.20 8.73 12.52
C ILE A 183 -15.15 8.08 13.53
N LYS A 184 -16.43 8.01 13.17
CA LYS A 184 -17.42 7.34 14.03
C LYS A 184 -17.05 5.88 14.28
N PRO A 185 -17.12 5.37 15.51
CA PRO A 185 -16.74 4.00 15.87
C PRO A 185 -17.37 2.90 15.01
N GLU A 186 -18.61 3.10 14.59
CA GLU A 186 -19.34 2.14 13.74
C GLU A 186 -18.67 1.90 12.37
N TYR A 187 -17.96 2.91 11.83
CA TYR A 187 -17.28 2.80 10.55
C TYR A 187 -15.93 2.10 10.64
N ILE A 188 -15.31 2.13 11.82
CA ILE A 188 -13.98 1.51 12.04
C ILE A 188 -14.05 0.22 12.87
N ALA A 189 -15.25 -0.22 13.24
CA ALA A 189 -15.45 -1.46 13.97
C ALA A 189 -14.85 -2.66 13.21
N GLY A 190 -14.05 -3.48 13.93
CA GLY A 190 -13.35 -4.63 13.37
C GLY A 190 -11.99 -4.32 12.71
N LEU A 191 -11.55 -3.06 12.76
CA LEU A 191 -10.22 -2.65 12.29
C LEU A 191 -9.26 -2.47 13.46
N THR A 192 -8.01 -2.89 13.28
CA THR A 192 -6.89 -2.66 14.19
C THR A 192 -5.96 -1.61 13.58
N PHE A 193 -5.62 -0.58 14.35
CA PHE A 193 -4.74 0.50 13.91
C PHE A 193 -3.40 0.43 14.61
N HIS A 194 -2.34 0.38 13.82
CA HIS A 194 -0.95 0.45 14.26
C HIS A 194 -0.40 1.83 13.90
N TYR A 195 -0.02 2.58 14.91
CA TYR A 195 0.55 3.93 14.74
C TYR A 195 2.06 3.86 14.89
N VAL A 196 2.76 4.31 13.86
CA VAL A 196 4.22 4.18 13.75
C VAL A 196 4.90 5.52 13.52
N LYS A 197 6.18 5.58 13.88
CA LYS A 197 7.04 6.75 13.68
C LYS A 197 8.16 6.49 12.69
N THR A 198 8.56 5.22 12.51
CA THR A 198 9.70 4.83 11.69
C THR A 198 9.38 3.68 10.74
N ASN A 199 10.19 3.56 9.69
CA ASN A 199 10.09 2.45 8.73
C ASN A 199 10.36 1.10 9.40
N GLU A 200 11.25 1.04 10.39
CA GLU A 200 11.57 -0.18 11.14
C GLU A 200 10.32 -0.71 11.85
N GLU A 201 9.54 0.17 12.49
CA GLU A 201 8.26 -0.20 13.13
C GLU A 201 7.26 -0.74 12.09
N VAL A 202 7.19 -0.11 10.91
CA VAL A 202 6.35 -0.60 9.80
C VAL A 202 6.73 -2.02 9.42
N LEU A 203 8.02 -2.29 9.19
CA LEU A 203 8.52 -3.59 8.74
C LEU A 203 8.31 -4.69 9.78
N GLN A 204 8.47 -4.37 11.08
CA GLN A 204 8.19 -5.31 12.18
C GLN A 204 6.72 -5.73 12.23
N LEU A 205 5.81 -4.84 11.88
CA LEU A 205 4.37 -5.10 11.86
C LEU A 205 3.93 -5.82 10.58
N ALA A 206 4.52 -5.48 9.44
CA ALA A 206 4.05 -5.90 8.12
C ALA A 206 4.68 -7.20 7.60
N LEU A 207 5.92 -7.54 8.01
CA LEU A 207 6.67 -8.67 7.46
C LEU A 207 6.74 -9.85 8.45
N GLU A 208 6.56 -11.08 7.91
CA GLU A 208 6.72 -12.36 8.62
C GLU A 208 8.18 -12.82 8.67
#